data_096833e759f6af60d9e8ca9b3e9bbf0d
#
_entry.id   096833e759f6af60d9e8ca9b3e9bbf0d
#
_cell.length_a   1.000
_cell.length_b   1.000
_cell.length_c   1.000
_cell.angle_alpha   90.00
_cell.angle_beta   90.00
_cell.angle_gamma   90.00
#
_symmetry.space_group_name_H-M   'P 1'
#
loop_
_entity.id
_entity.type
_entity.pdbx_description
1 polymer ?
#
loop_
_entity_poly.entity_id
_entity_poly.type
_entity_poly.pdbx_seq_one_letter_code
_entity_poly.pdbx_strand_id
1 'polypeptide(L)'
;MKPALAVIAAIGAAVALTVGLFGQSTDVDALKKEIETLKARTAALERELADMRSRLGMPKPPSADSPISLSGAKIRGNASAKVMLLELSDYQCPFCGRHFRETMPQIEKAYIETGKIRYAFKDFPIESLHRQAVKAHEAANCAADQDKYWQMHNRLFMNPNPLGPEELKGHAAAVGVNLGTFQQCVDSGKHVQTVQQSINDAVSFGVNGTPAFFVGVVTDDGKALKASRFISGAHPFTRFKQEIDALLSSSN
;
A
#
# COMPACT_ATOMS: atom_id res chain seq x y z
N MET A 1 -34.53 -15.69 68.65
CA MET A 1 -33.99 -14.41 68.15
C MET A 1 -32.94 -14.64 67.04
N LYS A 2 -33.33 -15.17 65.87
CA LYS A 2 -32.35 -15.37 64.76
C LYS A 2 -32.91 -15.24 63.32
N PRO A 3 -34.11 -14.65 63.02
CA PRO A 3 -34.44 -14.41 61.61
C PRO A 3 -34.18 -12.98 61.09
N ALA A 4 -33.92 -11.99 62.00
CA ALA A 4 -33.79 -10.62 61.56
C ALA A 4 -32.43 -10.23 60.94
N LEU A 5 -31.34 -10.96 61.26
CA LEU A 5 -30.02 -10.66 60.65
C LEU A 5 -29.83 -11.16 59.23
N ALA A 6 -30.54 -12.22 58.82
CA ALA A 6 -30.41 -12.79 57.47
C ALA A 6 -31.09 -11.92 56.39
N VAL A 7 -32.16 -11.18 56.75
CA VAL A 7 -32.86 -10.30 55.81
C VAL A 7 -32.07 -9.02 55.49
N ILE A 8 -31.34 -8.49 56.48
CA ILE A 8 -30.53 -7.27 56.27
C ILE A 8 -29.31 -7.53 55.38
N ALA A 9 -28.71 -8.74 55.48
CA ALA A 9 -27.58 -9.12 54.60
C ALA A 9 -28.02 -9.31 53.13
N ALA A 10 -29.23 -9.84 52.86
CA ALA A 10 -29.75 -10.02 51.51
C ALA A 10 -30.11 -8.66 50.82
N ILE A 11 -30.62 -7.66 51.56
CA ILE A 11 -30.94 -6.36 51.02
C ILE A 11 -29.66 -5.57 50.72
N GLY A 12 -28.61 -5.68 51.51
CA GLY A 12 -27.31 -5.01 51.30
C GLY A 12 -26.59 -5.53 50.03
N ALA A 13 -26.67 -6.85 49.78
CA ALA A 13 -26.07 -7.44 48.58
C ALA A 13 -26.82 -7.09 47.28
N ALA A 14 -28.15 -6.97 47.32
CA ALA A 14 -28.96 -6.55 46.17
C ALA A 14 -28.75 -5.09 45.81
N VAL A 15 -28.59 -4.18 46.79
CA VAL A 15 -28.29 -2.75 46.51
C VAL A 15 -26.87 -2.55 45.98
N ALA A 16 -25.87 -3.31 46.45
CA ALA A 16 -24.52 -3.24 45.95
C ALA A 16 -24.40 -3.73 44.48
N LEU A 17 -25.16 -4.77 44.08
CA LEU A 17 -25.19 -5.25 42.70
C LEU A 17 -25.90 -4.27 41.74
N THR A 18 -26.94 -3.57 42.17
CA THR A 18 -27.66 -2.60 41.36
C THR A 18 -26.86 -1.34 41.13
N VAL A 19 -26.14 -0.83 42.13
CA VAL A 19 -25.27 0.35 42.00
C VAL A 19 -24.07 0.06 41.08
N GLY A 20 -23.48 -1.12 41.12
CA GLY A 20 -22.40 -1.52 40.21
C GLY A 20 -22.83 -1.61 38.75
N LEU A 21 -24.07 -2.08 38.47
CA LEU A 21 -24.62 -2.15 37.12
C LEU A 21 -25.00 -0.77 36.54
N PHE A 22 -25.47 0.17 37.36
CA PHE A 22 -25.78 1.53 36.92
C PHE A 22 -24.53 2.37 36.66
N GLY A 23 -23.43 2.17 37.37
CA GLY A 23 -22.17 2.87 37.13
C GLY A 23 -21.50 2.45 35.82
N GLN A 24 -21.58 1.17 35.45
CA GLN A 24 -21.02 0.66 34.16
C GLN A 24 -21.82 1.12 32.94
N SER A 25 -23.14 1.30 33.06
CA SER A 25 -23.97 1.74 31.92
C SER A 25 -23.72 3.24 31.59
N THR A 26 -23.51 4.07 32.58
CA THR A 26 -23.20 5.53 32.41
C THR A 26 -21.82 5.74 31.75
N ASP A 27 -20.83 4.91 32.08
CA ASP A 27 -19.50 4.96 31.43
C ASP A 27 -19.56 4.54 29.96
N VAL A 28 -20.30 3.50 29.63
CA VAL A 28 -20.47 3.03 28.26
C VAL A 28 -21.20 4.06 27.38
N ASP A 29 -22.23 4.71 27.92
CA ASP A 29 -22.97 5.74 27.17
C ASP A 29 -22.16 7.03 27.01
N ALA A 30 -21.33 7.39 27.99
CA ALA A 30 -20.38 8.50 27.90
C ALA A 30 -19.32 8.21 26.80
N LEU A 31 -18.75 7.00 26.75
CA LEU A 31 -17.81 6.56 25.72
C LEU A 31 -18.43 6.55 24.32
N LYS A 32 -19.67 6.08 24.18
CA LYS A 32 -20.40 6.14 22.90
C LYS A 32 -20.56 7.57 22.41
N LYS A 33 -20.94 8.49 23.29
CA LYS A 33 -21.09 9.91 22.96
C LYS A 33 -19.76 10.54 22.55
N GLU A 34 -18.67 10.17 23.20
CA GLU A 34 -17.33 10.62 22.85
C GLU A 34 -16.90 10.09 21.50
N ILE A 35 -17.14 8.81 21.21
CA ILE A 35 -16.89 8.19 19.89
C ILE A 35 -17.67 8.93 18.80
N GLU A 36 -18.95 9.22 18.97
CA GLU A 36 -19.74 9.96 17.99
C GLU A 36 -19.23 11.39 17.80
N THR A 37 -18.81 12.04 18.88
CA THR A 37 -18.21 13.39 18.83
C THR A 37 -16.88 13.36 18.05
N LEU A 38 -16.03 12.37 18.30
CA LEU A 38 -14.77 12.20 17.59
C LEU A 38 -15.00 11.90 16.11
N LYS A 39 -15.95 11.03 15.76
CA LYS A 39 -16.36 10.77 14.38
C LYS A 39 -16.82 12.04 13.66
N ALA A 40 -17.65 12.84 14.32
CA ALA A 40 -18.13 14.10 13.74
C ALA A 40 -16.99 15.10 13.50
N ARG A 41 -16.04 15.21 14.45
CA ARG A 41 -14.85 16.06 14.30
C ARG A 41 -13.93 15.56 13.18
N THR A 42 -13.71 14.25 13.07
CA THR A 42 -12.92 13.65 11.99
C THR A 42 -13.55 13.97 10.64
N ALA A 43 -14.86 13.77 10.49
CA ALA A 43 -15.57 14.08 9.26
C ALA A 43 -15.53 15.59 8.90
N ALA A 44 -15.54 16.47 9.89
CA ALA A 44 -15.39 17.91 9.64
C ALA A 44 -13.98 18.27 9.14
N LEU A 45 -12.93 17.73 9.76
CA LEU A 45 -11.55 17.93 9.34
C LEU A 45 -11.29 17.35 7.93
N GLU A 46 -11.87 16.21 7.60
CA GLU A 46 -11.78 15.61 6.26
C GLU A 46 -12.40 16.53 5.19
N ARG A 47 -13.54 17.16 5.48
CA ARG A 47 -14.18 18.13 4.57
C ARG A 47 -13.34 19.37 4.38
N GLU A 48 -12.79 19.93 5.46
CA GLU A 48 -11.91 21.10 5.41
C GLU A 48 -10.64 20.79 4.59
N LEU A 49 -10.04 19.62 4.81
CA LEU A 49 -8.89 19.15 4.04
C LEU A 49 -9.23 18.97 2.56
N ALA A 50 -10.42 18.46 2.23
CA ALA A 50 -10.88 18.32 0.86
C ALA A 50 -11.08 19.67 0.17
N ASP A 51 -11.65 20.66 0.88
CA ASP A 51 -11.81 22.03 0.37
C ASP A 51 -10.45 22.71 0.12
N MET A 52 -9.52 22.63 1.07
CA MET A 52 -8.17 23.15 0.89
C MET A 52 -7.44 22.51 -0.30
N ARG A 53 -7.55 21.18 -0.47
CA ARG A 53 -6.99 20.48 -1.63
C ARG A 53 -7.59 20.96 -2.94
N SER A 54 -8.92 21.12 -2.98
CA SER A 54 -9.63 21.64 -4.16
C SER A 54 -9.16 23.04 -4.54
N ARG A 55 -9.01 23.94 -3.57
CA ARG A 55 -8.49 25.31 -3.80
C ARG A 55 -7.04 25.32 -4.30
N LEU A 56 -6.23 24.35 -3.88
CA LEU A 56 -4.84 24.21 -4.30
C LEU A 56 -4.68 23.43 -5.61
N GLY A 57 -5.78 22.98 -6.24
CA GLY A 57 -5.74 22.17 -7.46
C GLY A 57 -5.09 20.81 -7.24
N MET A 58 -5.05 20.31 -6.00
CA MET A 58 -4.44 19.01 -5.69
C MET A 58 -5.40 17.88 -6.05
N PRO A 59 -4.91 16.80 -6.68
CA PRO A 59 -5.71 15.62 -6.97
C PRO A 59 -6.34 15.03 -5.71
N LYS A 60 -7.56 14.52 -5.85
CA LYS A 60 -8.23 13.80 -4.77
C LYS A 60 -7.50 12.49 -4.52
N PRO A 61 -7.13 12.16 -3.26
CA PRO A 61 -6.52 10.86 -2.97
C PRO A 61 -7.50 9.73 -3.31
N PRO A 62 -7.00 8.55 -3.68
CA PRO A 62 -7.84 7.41 -3.94
C PRO A 62 -8.65 7.03 -2.70
N SER A 63 -9.89 6.64 -2.92
CA SER A 63 -10.82 6.20 -1.88
C SER A 63 -11.38 4.83 -2.24
N ALA A 64 -12.12 4.21 -1.33
CA ALA A 64 -12.83 2.97 -1.61
C ALA A 64 -13.82 3.11 -2.78
N ASP A 65 -14.33 4.33 -3.02
CA ASP A 65 -15.26 4.66 -4.11
C ASP A 65 -14.55 4.93 -5.44
N SER A 66 -13.22 5.07 -5.45
CA SER A 66 -12.38 5.26 -6.63
C SER A 66 -11.22 4.27 -6.60
N PRO A 67 -11.46 2.99 -6.93
CA PRO A 67 -10.41 1.97 -6.86
C PRO A 67 -9.26 2.26 -7.83
N ILE A 68 -8.04 1.93 -7.40
CA ILE A 68 -6.83 2.07 -8.20
C ILE A 68 -6.76 0.91 -9.19
N SER A 69 -6.68 1.19 -10.49
CA SER A 69 -6.49 0.18 -11.52
C SER A 69 -5.15 -0.55 -11.33
N LEU A 70 -5.20 -1.88 -11.39
CA LEU A 70 -4.03 -2.75 -11.37
C LEU A 70 -3.51 -3.07 -12.78
N SER A 71 -4.08 -2.44 -13.82
CA SER A 71 -3.57 -2.59 -15.19
C SER A 71 -2.09 -2.21 -15.26
N GLY A 72 -1.29 -3.04 -15.90
CA GLY A 72 0.16 -2.87 -16.01
C GLY A 72 0.95 -3.19 -14.74
N ALA A 73 0.31 -3.38 -13.59
CA ALA A 73 0.99 -3.77 -12.37
C ALA A 73 1.61 -5.17 -12.48
N LYS A 74 2.79 -5.34 -11.91
CA LYS A 74 3.41 -6.67 -11.75
C LYS A 74 3.09 -7.17 -10.35
N ILE A 75 2.43 -8.32 -10.28
CA ILE A 75 1.87 -8.85 -9.03
C ILE A 75 2.57 -10.15 -8.65
N ARG A 76 2.86 -10.32 -7.37
CA ARG A 76 3.36 -11.57 -6.77
C ARG A 76 2.71 -11.84 -5.42
N GLY A 77 2.92 -13.05 -4.90
CA GLY A 77 2.29 -13.55 -3.68
C GLY A 77 1.09 -14.44 -3.97
N ASN A 78 0.37 -14.82 -2.92
CA ASN A 78 -0.78 -15.72 -3.03
C ASN A 78 -1.96 -15.03 -3.73
N ALA A 79 -2.37 -15.55 -4.88
CA ALA A 79 -3.48 -15.01 -5.68
C ALA A 79 -4.82 -14.96 -4.93
N SER A 80 -5.00 -15.79 -3.89
CA SER A 80 -6.21 -15.81 -3.04
C SER A 80 -6.18 -14.77 -1.91
N ALA A 81 -5.03 -14.13 -1.65
CA ALA A 81 -4.96 -13.10 -0.61
C ALA A 81 -5.78 -11.88 -1.05
N LYS A 82 -6.66 -11.41 -0.18
CA LYS A 82 -7.52 -10.25 -0.45
C LYS A 82 -6.79 -8.93 -0.25
N VAL A 83 -5.90 -8.86 0.73
CA VAL A 83 -5.11 -7.64 1.02
C VAL A 83 -3.92 -7.55 0.07
N MET A 84 -3.65 -6.33 -0.40
CA MET A 84 -2.53 -6.04 -1.30
C MET A 84 -1.77 -4.80 -0.82
N LEU A 85 -0.45 -4.86 -0.95
CA LEU A 85 0.45 -3.70 -0.92
C LEU A 85 0.82 -3.37 -2.36
N LEU A 86 0.39 -2.19 -2.84
CA LEU A 86 0.79 -1.63 -4.14
C LEU A 86 1.88 -0.60 -3.93
N GLU A 87 3.02 -0.77 -4.59
CA GLU A 87 4.14 0.17 -4.64
C GLU A 87 4.18 0.89 -5.98
N LEU A 88 4.31 2.22 -5.93
CA LEU A 88 4.64 3.09 -7.05
C LEU A 88 6.07 3.57 -6.85
N SER A 89 6.96 3.23 -7.77
CA SER A 89 8.39 3.33 -7.51
C SER A 89 9.21 3.65 -8.75
N ASP A 90 10.49 4.00 -8.54
CA ASP A 90 11.44 4.43 -9.54
C ASP A 90 12.80 3.76 -9.27
N TYR A 91 13.36 3.10 -10.28
CA TYR A 91 14.62 2.34 -10.15
C TYR A 91 15.84 3.20 -9.84
N GLN A 92 15.83 4.49 -10.21
CA GLN A 92 16.93 5.41 -9.90
C GLN A 92 16.71 6.21 -8.61
N CYS A 93 15.53 6.14 -8.00
CA CYS A 93 15.23 6.86 -6.76
C CYS A 93 15.99 6.24 -5.57
N PRO A 94 16.84 7.02 -4.86
CA PRO A 94 17.61 6.50 -3.73
C PRO A 94 16.72 6.01 -2.57
N PHE A 95 15.57 6.64 -2.37
CA PHE A 95 14.61 6.23 -1.34
C PHE A 95 13.90 4.92 -1.70
N CYS A 96 13.61 4.69 -2.99
CA CYS A 96 13.09 3.41 -3.48
C CYS A 96 14.11 2.29 -3.30
N GLY A 97 15.36 2.55 -3.66
CA GLY A 97 16.46 1.62 -3.43
C GLY A 97 16.67 1.30 -1.95
N ARG A 98 16.50 2.28 -1.05
CA ARG A 98 16.54 2.05 0.41
C ARG A 98 15.38 1.14 0.85
N HIS A 99 14.15 1.44 0.43
CA HIS A 99 12.99 0.59 0.74
C HIS A 99 13.21 -0.85 0.26
N PHE A 100 13.68 -1.02 -0.97
CA PHE A 100 13.97 -2.33 -1.55
C PHE A 100 14.99 -3.14 -0.72
N ARG A 101 16.07 -2.51 -0.23
CA ARG A 101 17.13 -3.21 0.52
C ARG A 101 16.81 -3.45 1.99
N GLU A 102 16.11 -2.51 2.64
CA GLU A 102 15.96 -2.51 4.10
C GLU A 102 14.59 -2.98 4.58
N THR A 103 13.54 -2.55 3.90
CA THR A 103 12.15 -2.76 4.37
C THR A 103 11.46 -3.91 3.63
N MET A 104 11.62 -3.97 2.31
CA MET A 104 10.94 -4.96 1.49
C MET A 104 11.25 -6.40 1.88
N PRO A 105 12.48 -6.81 2.24
CA PRO A 105 12.76 -8.18 2.69
C PRO A 105 11.99 -8.58 3.96
N GLN A 106 11.71 -7.62 4.85
CA GLN A 106 10.92 -7.87 6.06
C GLN A 106 9.44 -8.05 5.73
N ILE A 107 8.91 -7.24 4.79
CA ILE A 107 7.53 -7.39 4.27
C ILE A 107 7.38 -8.73 3.55
N GLU A 108 8.33 -9.08 2.70
CA GLU A 108 8.36 -10.36 1.97
C GLU A 108 8.20 -11.53 2.94
N LYS A 109 9.10 -11.62 3.91
CA LYS A 109 9.13 -12.71 4.90
C LYS A 109 7.88 -12.76 5.78
N ALA A 110 7.38 -11.60 6.22
CA ALA A 110 6.27 -11.56 7.19
C ALA A 110 4.89 -11.78 6.56
N TYR A 111 4.71 -11.38 5.30
CA TYR A 111 3.39 -11.27 4.69
C TYR A 111 3.24 -11.93 3.33
N ILE A 112 4.23 -11.78 2.41
CA ILE A 112 4.08 -12.25 1.03
C ILE A 112 4.36 -13.75 0.97
N GLU A 113 5.50 -14.22 1.51
CA GLU A 113 5.87 -15.64 1.59
C GLU A 113 4.87 -16.45 2.43
N THR A 114 4.30 -15.82 3.46
CA THR A 114 3.26 -16.44 4.29
C THR A 114 1.87 -16.44 3.64
N GLY A 115 1.73 -15.87 2.45
CA GLY A 115 0.48 -15.84 1.69
C GLY A 115 -0.59 -14.91 2.25
N LYS A 116 -0.27 -14.04 3.21
CA LYS A 116 -1.24 -13.15 3.86
C LYS A 116 -1.64 -11.98 2.96
N ILE A 117 -0.73 -11.50 2.14
CA ILE A 117 -0.97 -10.39 1.21
C ILE A 117 -0.43 -10.70 -0.18
N ARG A 118 -0.93 -9.96 -1.18
CA ARG A 118 -0.30 -9.78 -2.49
C ARG A 118 0.57 -8.52 -2.48
N TYR A 119 1.61 -8.54 -3.28
CA TYR A 119 2.41 -7.35 -3.57
C TYR A 119 2.28 -7.02 -5.05
N ALA A 120 2.05 -5.74 -5.34
CA ALA A 120 2.00 -5.20 -6.68
C ALA A 120 3.01 -4.06 -6.83
N PHE A 121 3.66 -3.99 -7.99
CA PHE A 121 4.57 -2.92 -8.36
C PHE A 121 4.04 -2.22 -9.61
N LYS A 122 3.99 -0.89 -9.61
CA LYS A 122 3.68 -0.06 -10.78
C LYS A 122 4.81 0.94 -11.02
N ASP A 123 5.05 1.18 -12.30
CA ASP A 123 6.07 2.11 -12.77
C ASP A 123 5.69 3.55 -12.44
N PHE A 124 6.59 4.27 -11.76
CA PHE A 124 6.47 5.72 -11.56
C PHE A 124 7.85 6.40 -11.64
N PRO A 125 8.55 6.30 -12.79
CA PRO A 125 9.79 7.04 -13.00
C PRO A 125 9.55 8.54 -12.99
N ILE A 126 10.39 9.29 -12.23
CA ILE A 126 10.37 10.74 -12.19
C ILE A 126 11.50 11.27 -13.10
N GLU A 127 11.24 11.31 -14.40
CA GLU A 127 12.24 11.60 -15.44
C GLU A 127 12.97 12.92 -15.20
N SER A 128 12.30 13.95 -14.66
CA SER A 128 12.90 15.23 -14.34
C SER A 128 14.03 15.15 -13.31
N LEU A 129 14.03 14.13 -12.47
CA LEU A 129 15.05 13.87 -11.44
C LEU A 129 15.98 12.72 -11.85
N HIS A 130 15.47 11.73 -12.59
CA HIS A 130 16.11 10.45 -12.86
C HIS A 130 16.05 10.12 -14.36
N ARG A 131 16.97 10.68 -15.13
CA ARG A 131 16.94 10.69 -16.61
C ARG A 131 16.91 9.32 -17.29
N GLN A 132 17.40 8.28 -16.62
CA GLN A 132 17.45 6.92 -17.18
C GLN A 132 16.33 6.03 -16.64
N ALA A 133 15.52 6.52 -15.70
CA ALA A 133 14.51 5.70 -15.02
C ALA A 133 13.42 5.22 -15.98
N VAL A 134 12.92 6.07 -16.89
CA VAL A 134 11.90 5.66 -17.89
C VAL A 134 12.38 4.45 -18.69
N LYS A 135 13.61 4.51 -19.22
CA LYS A 135 14.18 3.40 -19.98
C LYS A 135 14.43 2.15 -19.14
N ALA A 136 14.78 2.30 -17.89
CA ALA A 136 14.91 1.16 -16.97
C ALA A 136 13.56 0.46 -16.72
N HIS A 137 12.47 1.22 -16.60
CA HIS A 137 11.12 0.67 -16.47
C HIS A 137 10.64 -0.02 -17.76
N GLU A 138 10.90 0.57 -18.92
CA GLU A 138 10.65 -0.09 -20.22
C GLU A 138 11.42 -1.41 -20.31
N ALA A 139 12.71 -1.42 -19.95
CA ALA A 139 13.56 -2.60 -19.95
C ALA A 139 13.05 -3.70 -19.00
N ALA A 140 12.57 -3.33 -17.80
CA ALA A 140 11.96 -4.28 -16.88
C ALA A 140 10.70 -4.91 -17.48
N ASN A 141 9.87 -4.13 -18.17
CA ASN A 141 8.70 -4.63 -18.89
C ASN A 141 9.07 -5.51 -20.09
N CYS A 142 10.15 -5.20 -20.83
CA CYS A 142 10.68 -6.08 -21.88
C CYS A 142 11.20 -7.43 -21.34
N ALA A 143 11.78 -7.43 -20.15
CA ALA A 143 12.13 -8.68 -19.46
C ALA A 143 10.89 -9.45 -18.98
N ALA A 144 9.80 -8.76 -18.65
CA ALA A 144 8.52 -9.38 -18.30
C ALA A 144 7.92 -10.18 -19.46
N ASP A 145 8.11 -9.75 -20.71
CA ASP A 145 7.67 -10.49 -21.91
C ASP A 145 8.34 -11.87 -22.04
N GLN A 146 9.38 -12.12 -21.24
CA GLN A 146 10.14 -13.36 -21.18
C GLN A 146 10.13 -13.98 -19.77
N ASP A 147 9.11 -13.68 -18.97
CA ASP A 147 8.92 -14.18 -17.59
C ASP A 147 10.08 -13.86 -16.63
N LYS A 148 10.84 -12.76 -16.89
CA LYS A 148 12.01 -12.34 -16.11
C LYS A 148 11.83 -11.00 -15.41
N TYR A 149 10.58 -10.56 -15.21
CA TYR A 149 10.32 -9.27 -14.59
C TYR A 149 11.00 -9.11 -13.22
N TRP A 150 10.71 -10.01 -12.27
CA TRP A 150 11.19 -9.88 -10.91
C TRP A 150 12.71 -10.01 -10.78
N GLN A 151 13.34 -10.82 -11.66
CA GLN A 151 14.79 -10.91 -11.75
C GLN A 151 15.39 -9.57 -12.21
N MET A 152 14.81 -8.97 -13.26
CA MET A 152 15.24 -7.68 -13.78
C MET A 152 14.97 -6.55 -12.77
N HIS A 153 13.81 -6.52 -12.15
CA HIS A 153 13.43 -5.61 -11.08
C HIS A 153 14.46 -5.59 -9.93
N ASN A 154 14.77 -6.77 -9.41
CA ASN A 154 15.75 -6.89 -8.33
C ASN A 154 17.13 -6.39 -8.76
N ARG A 155 17.53 -6.72 -9.97
CA ARG A 155 18.84 -6.33 -10.50
C ARG A 155 18.95 -4.82 -10.71
N LEU A 156 17.91 -4.16 -11.19
CA LEU A 156 17.89 -2.71 -11.36
C LEU A 156 17.99 -1.98 -10.03
N PHE A 157 17.27 -2.41 -9.00
CA PHE A 157 17.40 -1.81 -7.66
C PHE A 157 18.74 -2.08 -6.97
N MET A 158 19.38 -3.20 -7.29
CA MET A 158 20.74 -3.49 -6.77
C MET A 158 21.82 -2.71 -7.50
N ASN A 159 21.56 -2.21 -8.72
CA ASN A 159 22.52 -1.51 -9.57
C ASN A 159 21.85 -0.25 -10.20
N PRO A 160 21.47 0.73 -9.40
CA PRO A 160 20.61 1.83 -9.85
C PRO A 160 21.32 2.86 -10.75
N ASN A 161 22.63 2.81 -10.89
CA ASN A 161 23.42 3.76 -11.67
C ASN A 161 24.77 3.15 -12.12
N PRO A 162 25.14 3.32 -13.40
CA PRO A 162 24.28 3.86 -14.47
C PRO A 162 23.25 2.85 -15.00
N LEU A 163 22.20 3.36 -15.69
CA LEU A 163 21.16 2.55 -16.37
C LEU A 163 21.04 2.97 -17.83
N GLY A 164 22.17 3.20 -18.50
CA GLY A 164 22.22 3.45 -19.93
C GLY A 164 21.92 2.19 -20.75
N PRO A 165 21.87 2.31 -22.09
CA PRO A 165 21.52 1.20 -22.98
C PRO A 165 22.40 -0.06 -22.80
N GLU A 166 23.71 0.13 -22.66
CA GLU A 166 24.66 -0.99 -22.50
C GLU A 166 24.52 -1.66 -21.13
N GLU A 167 24.32 -0.87 -20.07
CA GLU A 167 24.07 -1.41 -18.72
C GLU A 167 22.76 -2.19 -18.66
N LEU A 168 21.68 -1.66 -19.27
CA LEU A 168 20.39 -2.35 -19.36
C LEU A 168 20.50 -3.66 -20.11
N LYS A 169 21.27 -3.70 -21.21
CA LYS A 169 21.58 -4.92 -21.96
C LYS A 169 22.40 -5.90 -21.12
N GLY A 170 23.39 -5.40 -20.37
CA GLY A 170 24.16 -6.21 -19.40
C GLY A 170 23.28 -6.80 -18.30
N HIS A 171 22.32 -6.03 -17.78
CA HIS A 171 21.35 -6.52 -16.82
C HIS A 171 20.43 -7.58 -17.41
N ALA A 172 19.97 -7.39 -18.64
CA ALA A 172 19.15 -8.34 -19.39
C ALA A 172 19.89 -9.68 -19.62
N ALA A 173 21.17 -9.61 -20.02
CA ALA A 173 22.01 -10.80 -20.14
C ALA A 173 22.13 -11.56 -18.82
N ALA A 174 22.37 -10.84 -17.72
CA ALA A 174 22.57 -11.44 -16.41
C ALA A 174 21.31 -12.11 -15.83
N VAL A 175 20.09 -11.71 -16.26
CA VAL A 175 18.84 -12.36 -15.85
C VAL A 175 18.39 -13.46 -16.81
N GLY A 176 19.15 -13.68 -17.90
CA GLY A 176 18.96 -14.81 -18.80
C GLY A 176 17.81 -14.64 -19.79
N VAL A 177 17.52 -13.43 -20.25
CA VAL A 177 16.58 -13.20 -21.36
C VAL A 177 17.28 -13.40 -22.71
N ASN A 178 16.51 -13.71 -23.75
CA ASN A 178 17.00 -13.63 -25.11
C ASN A 178 17.31 -12.17 -25.47
N LEU A 179 18.58 -11.86 -25.69
CA LEU A 179 19.03 -10.48 -25.92
C LEU A 179 18.52 -9.89 -27.23
N GLY A 180 18.33 -10.69 -28.29
CA GLY A 180 17.78 -10.21 -29.56
C GLY A 180 16.34 -9.73 -29.38
N THR A 181 15.50 -10.55 -28.76
CA THR A 181 14.10 -10.22 -28.45
C THR A 181 14.00 -9.04 -27.50
N PHE A 182 14.87 -9.00 -26.48
CA PHE A 182 14.93 -7.89 -25.53
C PHE A 182 15.28 -6.55 -26.21
N GLN A 183 16.35 -6.55 -27.04
CA GLN A 183 16.78 -5.36 -27.76
C GLN A 183 15.68 -4.85 -28.71
N GLN A 184 15.06 -5.76 -29.47
CA GLN A 184 13.95 -5.41 -30.34
C GLN A 184 12.78 -4.78 -29.59
N CYS A 185 12.46 -5.29 -28.39
CA CYS A 185 11.42 -4.74 -27.52
C CYS A 185 11.76 -3.31 -27.07
N VAL A 186 13.00 -3.08 -26.61
CA VAL A 186 13.45 -1.76 -26.16
C VAL A 186 13.49 -0.76 -27.31
N ASP A 187 14.05 -1.15 -28.45
CA ASP A 187 14.20 -0.28 -29.63
C ASP A 187 12.86 0.10 -30.25
N SER A 188 11.88 -0.80 -30.23
CA SER A 188 10.53 -0.53 -30.71
C SER A 188 9.72 0.35 -29.78
N GLY A 189 10.17 0.58 -28.54
CA GLY A 189 9.41 1.30 -27.52
C GLY A 189 8.11 0.60 -27.11
N LYS A 190 8.07 -0.73 -27.19
CA LYS A 190 6.86 -1.56 -26.96
C LYS A 190 6.13 -1.19 -25.68
N HIS A 191 6.85 -0.87 -24.62
CA HIS A 191 6.28 -0.60 -23.29
C HIS A 191 6.23 0.88 -22.91
N VAL A 192 6.55 1.81 -23.83
CA VAL A 192 6.45 3.27 -23.58
C VAL A 192 5.07 3.67 -23.08
N GLN A 193 4.03 3.21 -23.77
CA GLN A 193 2.64 3.50 -23.42
C GLN A 193 2.25 2.93 -22.04
N THR A 194 2.73 1.74 -21.71
CA THR A 194 2.46 1.09 -20.41
C THR A 194 3.07 1.91 -19.26
N VAL A 195 4.33 2.33 -19.40
CA VAL A 195 5.01 3.17 -18.41
C VAL A 195 4.32 4.53 -18.29
N GLN A 196 3.99 5.17 -19.43
CA GLN A 196 3.31 6.46 -19.42
C GLN A 196 1.93 6.39 -18.78
N GLN A 197 1.16 5.34 -19.05
CA GLN A 197 -0.15 5.14 -18.41
C GLN A 197 0.01 4.97 -16.89
N SER A 198 1.02 4.23 -16.46
CA SER A 198 1.28 4.06 -15.02
C SER A 198 1.66 5.39 -14.33
N ILE A 199 2.43 6.25 -15.01
CA ILE A 199 2.73 7.62 -14.54
C ILE A 199 1.44 8.43 -14.42
N ASN A 200 0.61 8.44 -15.45
CA ASN A 200 -0.65 9.19 -15.47
C ASN A 200 -1.60 8.73 -14.37
N ASP A 201 -1.71 7.41 -14.18
CA ASP A 201 -2.48 6.82 -13.08
C ASP A 201 -1.98 7.35 -11.72
N ALA A 202 -0.67 7.26 -11.47
CA ALA A 202 -0.06 7.71 -10.22
C ALA A 202 -0.36 9.19 -9.92
N VAL A 203 -0.19 10.05 -10.92
CA VAL A 203 -0.52 11.49 -10.81
C VAL A 203 -2.01 11.70 -10.54
N SER A 204 -2.90 10.95 -11.19
CA SER A 204 -4.33 11.05 -10.98
C SER A 204 -4.76 10.68 -9.54
N PHE A 205 -3.97 9.84 -8.88
CA PHE A 205 -4.15 9.47 -7.46
C PHE A 205 -3.48 10.46 -6.49
N GLY A 206 -2.92 11.56 -6.99
CA GLY A 206 -2.23 12.55 -6.16
C GLY A 206 -0.84 12.14 -5.69
N VAL A 207 -0.25 11.11 -6.31
CA VAL A 207 1.13 10.71 -6.04
C VAL A 207 2.08 11.69 -6.73
N ASN A 208 2.98 12.29 -5.96
CA ASN A 208 3.94 13.30 -6.44
C ASN A 208 5.40 12.98 -6.10
N GLY A 209 5.68 11.77 -5.62
CA GLY A 209 7.02 11.32 -5.26
C GLY A 209 7.08 9.82 -5.05
N THR A 210 8.31 9.29 -5.02
CA THR A 210 8.58 7.85 -4.85
C THR A 210 9.53 7.57 -3.68
N PRO A 211 9.39 6.38 -3.04
CA PRO A 211 8.32 5.43 -3.25
C PRO A 211 7.00 5.90 -2.63
N ALA A 212 5.87 5.46 -3.21
CA ALA A 212 4.55 5.67 -2.64
C ALA A 212 3.81 4.33 -2.59
N PHE A 213 3.00 4.12 -1.56
CA PHE A 213 2.35 2.84 -1.33
C PHE A 213 0.88 3.01 -1.03
N PHE A 214 0.08 2.09 -1.55
CA PHE A 214 -1.31 1.93 -1.16
C PHE A 214 -1.51 0.54 -0.57
N VAL A 215 -2.18 0.46 0.58
CA VAL A 215 -2.62 -0.81 1.17
C VAL A 215 -4.13 -0.85 1.12
N GLY A 216 -4.69 -1.95 0.65
CA GLY A 216 -6.13 -2.06 0.46
C GLY A 216 -6.58 -3.48 0.17
N VAL A 217 -7.84 -3.61 -0.20
CA VAL A 217 -8.47 -4.88 -0.58
C VAL A 217 -8.64 -4.91 -2.10
N VAL A 218 -8.22 -6.00 -2.71
CA VAL A 218 -8.38 -6.21 -4.16
C VAL A 218 -9.86 -6.46 -4.45
N THR A 219 -10.36 -5.88 -5.55
CA THR A 219 -11.72 -6.13 -6.04
C THR A 219 -11.94 -7.60 -6.39
N ASP A 220 -13.20 -8.07 -6.37
CA ASP A 220 -13.52 -9.48 -6.61
C ASP A 220 -13.11 -9.96 -8.01
N ASP A 221 -13.09 -9.05 -9.00
CA ASP A 221 -12.60 -9.31 -10.36
C ASP A 221 -11.07 -9.28 -10.47
N GLY A 222 -10.37 -8.91 -9.41
CA GLY A 222 -8.90 -8.84 -9.35
C GLY A 222 -8.28 -7.66 -10.12
N LYS A 223 -9.07 -6.74 -10.67
CA LYS A 223 -8.59 -5.70 -11.60
C LYS A 223 -8.24 -4.37 -10.94
N ALA A 224 -8.66 -4.17 -9.69
CA ALA A 224 -8.43 -2.92 -8.99
C ALA A 224 -8.18 -3.12 -7.49
N LEU A 225 -7.60 -2.11 -6.87
CA LEU A 225 -7.34 -2.03 -5.43
C LEU A 225 -8.26 -0.98 -4.80
N LYS A 226 -9.13 -1.39 -3.89
CA LYS A 226 -9.86 -0.49 -2.99
C LYS A 226 -8.89 -0.04 -1.90
N ALA A 227 -8.21 1.07 -2.14
CA ALA A 227 -7.17 1.57 -1.24
C ALA A 227 -7.79 2.15 0.05
N SER A 228 -7.30 1.69 1.20
CA SER A 228 -7.73 2.15 2.51
C SER A 228 -6.65 2.95 3.22
N ARG A 229 -5.38 2.78 2.83
CA ARG A 229 -4.22 3.45 3.43
C ARG A 229 -3.26 3.91 2.35
N PHE A 230 -2.65 5.07 2.60
CA PHE A 230 -1.60 5.65 1.77
C PHE A 230 -0.35 5.90 2.63
N ILE A 231 0.81 5.48 2.13
CA ILE A 231 2.11 5.69 2.77
C ILE A 231 3.02 6.37 1.74
N SER A 232 3.51 7.57 2.05
CA SER A 232 4.41 8.32 1.17
C SER A 232 5.84 8.25 1.70
N GLY A 233 6.76 7.77 0.87
CA GLY A 233 8.18 7.67 1.20
C GLY A 233 8.62 6.33 1.80
N ALA A 234 9.95 6.15 1.90
CA ALA A 234 10.56 4.94 2.42
C ALA A 234 10.55 4.93 3.96
N HIS A 235 9.53 4.37 4.53
CA HIS A 235 9.37 4.19 5.98
C HIS A 235 9.96 2.87 6.48
N PRO A 236 10.27 2.75 7.80
CA PRO A 236 10.65 1.49 8.43
C PRO A 236 9.53 0.45 8.36
N PHE A 237 9.90 -0.84 8.45
CA PHE A 237 8.97 -1.97 8.43
C PHE A 237 7.80 -1.84 9.42
N THR A 238 8.04 -1.27 10.60
CA THR A 238 7.02 -1.09 11.64
C THR A 238 5.81 -0.28 11.15
N ARG A 239 6.03 0.70 10.27
CA ARG A 239 4.94 1.48 9.66
C ARG A 239 4.07 0.61 8.74
N PHE A 240 4.69 -0.18 7.88
CA PHE A 240 3.97 -1.12 6.99
C PHE A 240 3.23 -2.19 7.77
N LYS A 241 3.90 -2.74 8.80
CA LYS A 241 3.30 -3.73 9.70
C LYS A 241 2.01 -3.22 10.32
N GLN A 242 2.01 -2.01 10.86
CA GLN A 242 0.83 -1.40 11.47
C GLN A 242 -0.36 -1.32 10.50
N GLU A 243 -0.12 -0.85 9.27
CA GLU A 243 -1.19 -0.67 8.28
C GLU A 243 -1.70 -1.99 7.71
N ILE A 244 -0.80 -2.94 7.46
CA ILE A 244 -1.15 -4.27 6.95
C ILE A 244 -1.92 -5.07 8.00
N ASP A 245 -1.45 -5.12 9.24
CA ASP A 245 -2.11 -5.86 10.31
C ASP A 245 -3.51 -5.32 10.61
N ALA A 246 -3.68 -3.99 10.58
CA ALA A 246 -4.99 -3.37 10.76
C ALA A 246 -6.01 -3.83 9.70
N LEU A 247 -5.59 -3.95 8.43
CA LEU A 247 -6.46 -4.44 7.35
C LEU A 247 -6.71 -5.93 7.42
N LEU A 248 -5.70 -6.74 7.75
CA LEU A 248 -5.87 -8.18 7.92
C LEU A 248 -6.87 -8.52 9.03
N SER A 249 -6.85 -7.74 10.13
CA SER A 249 -7.77 -7.92 11.25
C SER A 249 -9.22 -7.53 10.93
N SER A 250 -9.43 -6.59 9.99
CA SER A 250 -10.76 -6.12 9.58
C SER A 250 -11.34 -6.93 8.41
N SER A 251 -10.55 -7.78 7.77
CA SER A 251 -10.95 -8.54 6.58
C SER A 251 -11.30 -10.00 6.88
N ASN A 252 -11.19 -10.41 8.16
CA ASN A 252 -11.68 -11.66 8.72
C ASN A 252 -13.06 -11.43 9.33
#